data_8507a0f34fc41e8bcce73ed225228861
#
_entry.id   8507a0f34fc41e8bcce73ed225228861
#
_cell.length_a   1.000
_cell.length_b   1.000
_cell.length_c   1.000
_cell.angle_alpha   90.00
_cell.angle_beta   90.00
_cell.angle_gamma   90.00
#
_symmetry.space_group_name_H-M   'P 1'
#
loop_
_entity.id
_entity.type
_entity.pdbx_description
1 polymer ?
#
loop_
_entity_poly.entity_id
_entity_poly.type
_entity_poly.pdbx_seq_one_letter_code
_entity_poly.pdbx_strand_id
1 'polypeptide(L)'
;MTTPHPPDVDCERQHPSLPVRDVLAAAEFYTTKLGFTPGFTWGDPPAIAGVNLGKMQMFLERGTPNPAGCSVYFVVSDADELHQFHRAAGVEVVVPPGDRLYGLRDYRVRDLHGYELSFGHYIYNTGDPLPIERVDVPVRLEKRLAALLDDLARHKRMSVSSCLEEILLHTSEPLGDGVASPHTARQLRYIQELKVKHGIDYDSHASYRFVER
;
A
#
# COMPACT_ATOMS: atom_id res chain seq x y z
N MET A 1 -38.16 18.39 -6.50
CA MET A 1 -36.84 19.05 -6.28
C MET A 1 -35.80 18.16 -6.93
N THR A 2 -35.21 18.59 -8.04
CA THR A 2 -34.14 17.88 -8.72
C THR A 2 -32.87 18.02 -7.88
N THR A 3 -32.29 16.92 -7.43
CA THR A 3 -30.98 16.91 -6.78
C THR A 3 -29.97 17.49 -7.76
N PRO A 4 -29.19 18.52 -7.39
CA PRO A 4 -28.18 19.07 -8.30
C PRO A 4 -27.17 17.99 -8.63
N HIS A 5 -26.88 17.79 -9.91
CA HIS A 5 -25.81 16.91 -10.36
C HIS A 5 -24.47 17.54 -9.98
N PRO A 6 -23.54 16.80 -9.35
CA PRO A 6 -22.23 17.34 -9.05
C PRO A 6 -21.49 17.71 -10.34
N PRO A 7 -20.69 18.79 -10.34
CA PRO A 7 -19.89 19.16 -11.51
C PRO A 7 -18.88 18.03 -11.83
N ASP A 8 -18.59 17.89 -13.12
CA ASP A 8 -17.52 16.99 -13.59
C ASP A 8 -16.15 17.66 -13.33
N VAL A 9 -15.57 17.36 -12.18
CA VAL A 9 -14.31 17.96 -11.72
C VAL A 9 -13.39 16.84 -11.23
N ASP A 10 -12.19 16.77 -11.79
CA ASP A 10 -11.14 15.88 -11.35
C ASP A 10 -10.37 16.46 -10.15
N CYS A 11 -10.12 15.64 -9.14
CA CYS A 11 -9.21 15.96 -8.04
C CYS A 11 -7.79 15.53 -8.41
N GLU A 12 -6.96 16.43 -8.88
CA GLU A 12 -5.60 16.15 -9.34
C GLU A 12 -4.66 15.73 -8.20
N ARG A 13 -4.80 16.31 -7.01
CA ARG A 13 -3.93 16.06 -5.85
C ARG A 13 -4.65 16.35 -4.55
N GLN A 14 -4.22 15.67 -3.50
CA GLN A 14 -4.60 15.94 -2.12
C GLN A 14 -3.33 16.09 -1.27
N HIS A 15 -3.28 17.11 -0.42
CA HIS A 15 -2.17 17.36 0.48
C HIS A 15 -2.69 17.41 1.92
N PRO A 16 -2.33 16.43 2.78
CA PRO A 16 -2.56 16.57 4.22
C PRO A 16 -1.82 17.81 4.75
N SER A 17 -2.43 18.57 5.63
CA SER A 17 -1.80 19.70 6.29
C SER A 17 -1.81 19.50 7.81
N LEU A 18 -0.64 19.65 8.44
CA LEU A 18 -0.45 19.55 9.89
C LEU A 18 -0.05 20.90 10.47
N PRO A 19 -0.84 21.46 11.40
CA PRO A 19 -0.44 22.64 12.17
C PRO A 19 0.79 22.34 13.04
N VAL A 20 1.85 23.16 12.92
CA VAL A 20 3.10 23.01 13.66
C VAL A 20 3.52 24.34 14.28
N ARG A 21 4.16 24.33 15.45
CA ARG A 21 4.62 25.56 16.11
C ARG A 21 5.75 26.25 15.35
N ASP A 22 6.71 25.44 14.89
CA ASP A 22 7.87 25.88 14.13
C ASP A 22 7.96 25.09 12.83
N VAL A 23 7.74 25.78 11.71
CA VAL A 23 7.70 25.19 10.37
C VAL A 23 9.06 24.65 9.95
N LEU A 24 10.16 25.38 10.27
CA LEU A 24 11.51 24.96 9.88
C LEU A 24 11.99 23.78 10.70
N ALA A 25 11.79 23.81 12.02
CA ALA A 25 12.15 22.70 12.89
C ALA A 25 11.35 21.42 12.54
N ALA A 26 10.07 21.59 12.19
CA ALA A 26 9.26 20.47 11.73
C ALA A 26 9.78 19.93 10.38
N ALA A 27 10.02 20.78 9.39
CA ALA A 27 10.56 20.38 8.09
C ALA A 27 11.91 19.66 8.22
N GLU A 28 12.80 20.15 9.08
CA GLU A 28 14.06 19.52 9.40
C GLU A 28 13.87 18.12 10.01
N PHE A 29 12.95 17.99 10.98
CA PHE A 29 12.66 16.69 11.60
C PHE A 29 12.13 15.69 10.55
N TYR A 30 11.19 16.10 9.70
CA TYR A 30 10.63 15.23 8.66
C TYR A 30 11.70 14.79 7.64
N THR A 31 12.58 15.70 7.26
CA THR A 31 13.61 15.40 6.24
C THR A 31 14.80 14.63 6.81
N THR A 32 15.21 14.88 8.04
CA THR A 32 16.38 14.21 8.64
C THR A 32 16.04 12.95 9.41
N LYS A 33 14.81 12.85 9.96
CA LYS A 33 14.40 11.76 10.85
C LYS A 33 13.37 10.81 10.24
N LEU A 34 12.45 11.32 9.43
CA LEU A 34 11.33 10.53 8.88
C LEU A 34 11.52 10.11 7.43
N GLY A 35 12.66 10.45 6.78
CA GLY A 35 12.95 10.03 5.41
C GLY A 35 12.21 10.80 4.32
N PHE A 36 11.61 11.93 4.66
CA PHE A 36 11.00 12.82 3.68
C PHE A 36 12.09 13.61 2.95
N THR A 37 11.77 14.08 1.74
CA THR A 37 12.59 15.04 1.01
C THR A 37 11.99 16.44 1.12
N PRO A 38 12.83 17.51 1.13
CA PRO A 38 12.32 18.88 1.14
C PRO A 38 11.54 19.19 -0.14
N GLY A 39 10.41 19.86 0.00
CA GLY A 39 9.63 20.38 -1.12
C GLY A 39 9.85 21.88 -1.28
N PHE A 40 9.11 22.69 -0.53
CA PHE A 40 9.21 24.14 -0.57
C PHE A 40 9.02 24.74 0.83
N THR A 41 9.41 25.99 0.98
CA THR A 41 9.01 26.84 2.10
C THR A 41 8.43 28.16 1.56
N TRP A 42 7.43 28.70 2.25
CA TRP A 42 6.79 29.95 1.86
C TRP A 42 6.52 30.84 3.06
N GLY A 43 6.69 32.15 2.83
CA GLY A 43 6.55 33.19 3.84
C GLY A 43 7.88 33.63 4.46
N ASP A 44 7.91 34.88 4.96
CA ASP A 44 9.03 35.42 5.74
C ASP A 44 8.48 36.16 6.98
N PRO A 45 8.60 35.54 8.17
CA PRO A 45 9.14 34.22 8.47
C PRO A 45 8.27 33.09 7.88
N PRO A 46 8.85 31.88 7.61
CA PRO A 46 8.14 30.78 6.95
C PRO A 46 6.82 30.44 7.63
N ALA A 47 5.72 30.44 6.87
CA ALA A 47 4.38 30.15 7.34
C ALA A 47 3.95 28.71 7.00
N ILE A 48 4.52 28.15 5.94
CA ILE A 48 4.23 26.79 5.46
C ILE A 48 5.49 26.17 4.85
N ALA A 49 5.65 24.87 5.02
CA ALA A 49 6.62 24.05 4.29
C ALA A 49 5.93 22.83 3.68
N GLY A 50 6.34 22.46 2.48
CA GLY A 50 5.99 21.18 1.86
C GLY A 50 7.11 20.16 2.05
N VAL A 51 6.78 18.95 2.48
CA VAL A 51 7.69 17.81 2.56
C VAL A 51 7.13 16.64 1.77
N ASN A 52 7.99 15.84 1.13
CA ASN A 52 7.56 14.78 0.23
C ASN A 52 8.03 13.40 0.71
N LEU A 53 7.15 12.41 0.63
CA LEU A 53 7.51 10.99 0.77
C LEU A 53 7.09 10.27 -0.54
N GLY A 54 8.06 9.89 -1.36
CA GLY A 54 7.80 9.43 -2.72
C GLY A 54 7.02 10.48 -3.54
N LYS A 55 5.85 10.11 -4.05
CA LYS A 55 4.97 10.99 -4.83
C LYS A 55 4.00 11.82 -3.97
N MET A 56 3.92 11.52 -2.67
CA MET A 56 3.02 12.22 -1.75
C MET A 56 3.69 13.46 -1.17
N GLN A 57 2.96 14.56 -1.15
CA GLN A 57 3.38 15.80 -0.49
C GLN A 57 2.45 16.09 0.69
N MET A 58 3.04 16.53 1.79
CA MET A 58 2.33 16.97 2.98
C MET A 58 2.77 18.39 3.34
N PHE A 59 1.87 19.18 3.91
CA PHE A 59 2.13 20.54 4.35
C PHE A 59 2.29 20.60 5.88
N LEU A 60 3.27 21.41 6.30
CA LEU A 60 3.51 21.78 7.68
C LEU A 60 3.22 23.28 7.78
N GLU A 61 2.10 23.62 8.40
CA GLU A 61 1.62 25.01 8.49
C GLU A 61 1.83 25.57 9.90
N ARG A 62 2.22 26.83 9.98
CA ARG A 62 2.35 27.48 11.29
C ARG A 62 1.01 27.54 11.99
N GLY A 63 0.91 26.93 13.16
CA GLY A 63 -0.31 26.88 13.95
C GLY A 63 -0.14 26.15 15.27
N THR A 64 -1.24 25.99 15.98
CA THR A 64 -1.26 25.19 17.20
C THR A 64 -1.43 23.70 16.83
N PRO A 65 -0.48 22.85 17.18
CA PRO A 65 -0.61 21.42 16.94
C PRO A 65 -1.85 20.83 17.60
N ASN A 66 -2.55 19.95 16.89
CA ASN A 66 -3.69 19.20 17.40
C ASN A 66 -3.52 17.69 17.09
N PRO A 67 -2.58 17.01 17.75
CA PRO A 67 -2.28 15.60 17.47
C PRO A 67 -3.46 14.67 17.76
N ALA A 68 -4.34 15.00 18.69
CA ALA A 68 -5.53 14.22 18.99
C ALA A 68 -6.60 14.28 17.88
N GLY A 69 -6.57 15.30 17.04
CA GLY A 69 -7.54 15.51 15.95
C GLY A 69 -7.05 15.05 14.57
N CYS A 70 -5.86 14.49 14.46
CA CYS A 70 -5.28 14.12 13.18
C CYS A 70 -4.45 12.84 13.29
N SER A 71 -4.64 11.93 12.35
CA SER A 71 -3.73 10.81 12.09
C SER A 71 -3.46 10.71 10.60
N VAL A 72 -2.23 10.38 10.23
CA VAL A 72 -1.85 10.19 8.83
C VAL A 72 -1.30 8.78 8.66
N TYR A 73 -1.80 8.07 7.65
CA TYR A 73 -1.36 6.73 7.31
C TYR A 73 -0.70 6.75 5.92
N PHE A 74 0.55 6.30 5.86
CA PHE A 74 1.32 6.17 4.63
C PHE A 74 1.42 4.70 4.22
N VAL A 75 0.97 4.38 3.01
CA VAL A 75 1.26 3.08 2.41
C VAL A 75 2.59 3.23 1.67
N VAL A 76 3.59 2.48 2.12
CA VAL A 76 4.97 2.52 1.62
C VAL A 76 5.35 1.19 0.98
N SER A 77 6.43 1.16 0.22
CA SER A 77 6.92 -0.06 -0.43
C SER A 77 7.48 -1.09 0.57
N ASP A 78 8.15 -0.61 1.61
CA ASP A 78 8.75 -1.45 2.66
C ASP A 78 8.72 -0.71 4.01
N ALA A 79 7.81 -1.13 4.88
CA ALA A 79 7.65 -0.55 6.21
C ALA A 79 8.75 -1.01 7.19
N ASP A 80 9.32 -2.20 6.99
CA ASP A 80 10.39 -2.69 7.86
C ASP A 80 11.71 -1.95 7.62
N GLU A 81 12.05 -1.69 6.36
CA GLU A 81 13.22 -0.88 6.01
C GLU A 81 13.09 0.55 6.55
N LEU A 82 11.94 1.17 6.34
CA LEU A 82 11.68 2.53 6.83
C LEU A 82 11.65 2.58 8.37
N HIS A 83 11.14 1.55 9.04
CA HIS A 83 11.20 1.43 10.50
C HIS A 83 12.65 1.37 11.03
N GLN A 84 13.53 0.59 10.37
CA GLN A 84 14.94 0.53 10.74
C GLN A 84 15.61 1.91 10.62
N PHE A 85 15.30 2.65 9.56
CA PHE A 85 15.78 4.02 9.38
C PHE A 85 15.27 4.94 10.50
N HIS A 86 13.98 4.93 10.83
CA HIS A 86 13.40 5.73 11.91
C HIS A 86 14.02 5.42 13.27
N ARG A 87 14.25 4.14 13.57
CA ARG A 87 14.94 3.72 14.80
C ARG A 87 16.37 4.25 14.87
N ALA A 88 17.12 4.12 13.78
CA ALA A 88 18.49 4.62 13.71
C ALA A 88 18.56 6.15 13.87
N ALA A 89 17.53 6.86 13.38
CA ALA A 89 17.38 8.30 13.53
C ALA A 89 16.87 8.74 14.92
N GLY A 90 16.56 7.80 15.82
CA GLY A 90 16.06 8.08 17.17
C GLY A 90 14.63 8.58 17.24
N VAL A 91 13.79 8.20 16.26
CA VAL A 91 12.34 8.52 16.27
C VAL A 91 11.63 7.65 17.31
N GLU A 92 10.69 8.24 18.05
CA GLU A 92 9.85 7.51 19.01
C GLU A 92 8.88 6.56 18.27
N VAL A 93 9.05 5.25 18.48
CA VAL A 93 8.13 4.24 17.96
C VAL A 93 7.03 4.00 19.00
N VAL A 94 5.80 4.38 18.66
CA VAL A 94 4.61 4.27 19.54
C VAL A 94 4.00 2.88 19.45
N VAL A 95 3.94 2.32 18.22
CA VAL A 95 3.46 0.96 17.96
C VAL A 95 4.53 0.25 17.13
N PRO A 96 5.08 -0.88 17.62
CA PRO A 96 6.09 -1.62 16.87
C PRO A 96 5.51 -2.27 15.60
N PRO A 97 6.37 -2.61 14.63
CA PRO A 97 5.96 -3.33 13.43
C PRO A 97 5.24 -4.63 13.76
N GLY A 98 4.13 -4.86 13.06
CA GLY A 98 3.36 -6.09 13.21
C GLY A 98 2.38 -6.28 12.06
N ASP A 99 2.07 -7.55 11.80
CA ASP A 99 1.10 -7.94 10.79
C ASP A 99 -0.31 -7.71 11.33
N ARG A 100 -1.17 -7.10 10.52
CA ARG A 100 -2.53 -6.75 10.90
C ARG A 100 -3.55 -7.61 10.15
N LEU A 101 -4.67 -7.88 10.80
CA LEU A 101 -5.77 -8.66 10.22
C LEU A 101 -6.36 -8.04 8.94
N TYR A 102 -6.11 -6.76 8.72
CA TYR A 102 -6.53 -6.04 7.50
C TYR A 102 -5.51 -6.11 6.37
N GLY A 103 -4.54 -7.03 6.44
CA GLY A 103 -3.63 -7.34 5.34
C GLY A 103 -2.48 -6.36 5.15
N LEU A 104 -2.14 -5.58 6.18
CA LEU A 104 -0.95 -4.72 6.17
C LEU A 104 -0.03 -5.09 7.33
N ARG A 105 1.27 -4.92 7.09
CA ARG A 105 2.29 -4.86 8.13
C ARG A 105 2.62 -3.40 8.36
N ASP A 106 2.36 -2.90 9.56
CA ASP A 106 2.53 -1.50 9.90
C ASP A 106 3.12 -1.26 11.28
N TYR A 107 3.58 -0.03 11.46
CA TYR A 107 4.03 0.51 12.74
C TYR A 107 3.63 1.98 12.84
N ARG A 108 3.80 2.56 14.04
CA ARG A 108 3.47 3.96 14.27
C ARG A 108 4.60 4.66 14.99
N VAL A 109 4.87 5.89 14.58
CA VAL A 109 5.86 6.76 15.21
C VAL A 109 5.19 8.05 15.67
N ARG A 110 5.87 8.76 16.60
CA ARG A 110 5.47 10.10 17.03
C ARG A 110 6.46 11.13 16.49
N ASP A 111 5.90 12.21 15.92
CA ASP A 111 6.70 13.32 15.42
C ASP A 111 7.05 14.33 16.53
N LEU A 112 7.78 15.40 16.16
CA LEU A 112 8.22 16.49 17.03
C LEU A 112 7.06 17.22 17.74
N HIS A 113 5.86 17.21 17.17
CA HIS A 113 4.68 17.91 17.69
C HIS A 113 3.64 16.97 18.34
N GLY A 114 3.95 15.68 18.42
CA GLY A 114 3.09 14.67 19.02
C GLY A 114 2.12 14.01 18.05
N TYR A 115 2.19 14.31 16.75
CA TYR A 115 1.38 13.62 15.75
C TYR A 115 1.82 12.17 15.61
N GLU A 116 0.84 11.28 15.52
CA GLU A 116 1.08 9.87 15.27
C GLU A 116 0.96 9.57 13.78
N LEU A 117 2.08 9.13 13.20
CA LEU A 117 2.21 8.79 11.78
C LEU A 117 2.35 7.28 11.64
N SER A 118 1.46 6.67 10.89
CA SER A 118 1.48 5.23 10.60
C SER A 118 2.12 4.98 9.24
N PHE A 119 2.96 3.96 9.16
CA PHE A 119 3.61 3.51 7.92
C PHE A 119 3.38 2.01 7.77
N GLY A 120 2.85 1.59 6.62
CA GLY A 120 2.56 0.18 6.38
C GLY A 120 2.72 -0.21 4.92
N HIS A 121 2.94 -1.50 4.69
CA HIS A 121 2.91 -2.11 3.38
C HIS A 121 1.96 -3.31 3.38
N TYR A 122 1.44 -3.65 2.20
CA TYR A 122 0.57 -4.81 2.06
C TYR A 122 1.33 -6.11 2.29
N ILE A 123 0.75 -6.98 3.09
CA ILE A 123 1.18 -8.37 3.24
C ILE A 123 0.04 -9.28 2.79
N TYR A 124 0.37 -10.22 1.92
CA TYR A 124 -0.63 -11.09 1.26
C TYR A 124 -0.66 -12.50 1.85
N ASN A 125 0.21 -12.78 2.83
CA ASN A 125 0.36 -14.08 3.47
C ASN A 125 -0.28 -14.16 4.87
N THR A 126 -1.30 -13.34 5.14
CA THR A 126 -2.04 -13.39 6.40
C THR A 126 -3.00 -14.56 6.44
N GLY A 127 -2.96 -15.32 7.52
CA GLY A 127 -3.81 -16.48 7.78
C GLY A 127 -3.02 -17.79 7.84
N ASP A 128 -3.74 -18.88 8.13
CA ASP A 128 -3.14 -20.21 8.24
C ASP A 128 -2.60 -20.71 6.90
N PRO A 129 -1.51 -21.50 6.89
CA PRO A 129 -1.04 -22.17 5.70
C PRO A 129 -2.15 -23.00 5.04
N LEU A 130 -2.30 -22.85 3.73
CA LEU A 130 -3.27 -23.60 2.94
C LEU A 130 -2.57 -24.75 2.23
N PRO A 131 -2.74 -26.02 2.68
CA PRO A 131 -2.11 -27.16 2.04
C PRO A 131 -2.75 -27.42 0.67
N ILE A 132 -1.90 -27.55 -0.34
CA ILE A 132 -2.30 -27.79 -1.73
C ILE A 132 -1.52 -28.97 -2.33
N GLU A 133 -2.01 -29.48 -3.46
CA GLU A 133 -1.28 -30.39 -4.35
C GLU A 133 -1.00 -29.65 -5.67
N ARG A 134 0.21 -29.79 -6.21
CA ARG A 134 0.59 -29.26 -7.50
C ARG A 134 0.71 -30.35 -8.54
N VAL A 135 0.37 -30.00 -9.77
CA VAL A 135 0.53 -30.87 -10.94
C VAL A 135 1.37 -30.14 -12.00
N ASP A 136 2.17 -30.88 -12.72
CA ASP A 136 2.94 -30.32 -13.84
C ASP A 136 2.03 -30.07 -15.04
N VAL A 137 1.94 -28.80 -15.46
CA VAL A 137 1.21 -28.40 -16.67
C VAL A 137 2.20 -27.83 -17.67
N PRO A 138 2.48 -28.51 -18.80
CA PRO A 138 3.39 -28.01 -19.81
C PRO A 138 2.77 -26.82 -20.55
N VAL A 139 3.38 -25.63 -20.43
CA VAL A 139 2.94 -24.39 -21.08
C VAL A 139 4.03 -23.84 -21.98
N ARG A 140 3.67 -23.43 -23.21
CA ARG A 140 4.56 -22.70 -24.11
C ARG A 140 4.18 -21.23 -24.09
N LEU A 141 5.09 -20.38 -23.66
CA LEU A 141 4.93 -18.93 -23.62
C LEU A 141 5.78 -18.26 -24.69
N GLU A 142 5.36 -17.05 -25.09
CA GLU A 142 6.21 -16.15 -25.88
C GLU A 142 7.44 -15.79 -25.04
N LYS A 143 8.62 -15.73 -25.68
CA LYS A 143 9.91 -15.62 -24.98
C LYS A 143 10.01 -14.42 -24.05
N ARG A 144 9.50 -13.26 -24.46
CA ARG A 144 9.55 -12.02 -23.65
C ARG A 144 8.58 -12.08 -22.47
N LEU A 145 7.40 -12.73 -22.64
CA LEU A 145 6.45 -12.96 -21.55
C LEU A 145 7.01 -13.95 -20.52
N ALA A 146 7.73 -14.97 -20.95
CA ALA A 146 8.40 -15.89 -20.03
C ALA A 146 9.48 -15.17 -19.20
N ALA A 147 10.28 -14.29 -19.84
CA ALA A 147 11.28 -13.48 -19.15
C ALA A 147 10.63 -12.46 -18.18
N LEU A 148 9.54 -11.83 -18.60
CA LEU A 148 8.78 -10.92 -17.75
C LEU A 148 8.23 -11.64 -16.48
N LEU A 149 7.68 -12.85 -16.66
CA LEU A 149 7.16 -13.63 -15.55
C LEU A 149 8.27 -14.02 -14.56
N ASP A 150 9.44 -14.41 -15.06
CA ASP A 150 10.60 -14.74 -14.23
C ASP A 150 11.13 -13.52 -13.47
N ASP A 151 11.23 -12.36 -14.10
CA ASP A 151 11.60 -11.10 -13.46
C ASP A 151 10.59 -10.68 -12.38
N LEU A 152 9.29 -10.81 -12.65
CA LEU A 152 8.22 -10.50 -11.72
C LEU A 152 8.27 -11.44 -10.49
N ALA A 153 8.44 -12.73 -10.71
CA ALA A 153 8.56 -13.72 -9.63
C ALA A 153 9.77 -13.40 -8.72
N ARG A 154 10.93 -13.08 -9.30
CA ARG A 154 12.12 -12.64 -8.56
C ARG A 154 11.88 -11.36 -7.77
N HIS A 155 11.23 -10.37 -8.36
CA HIS A 155 10.88 -9.12 -7.67
C HIS A 155 9.96 -9.37 -6.48
N LYS A 156 8.97 -10.26 -6.61
CA LYS A 156 8.05 -10.67 -5.56
C LYS A 156 8.64 -11.69 -4.57
N ARG A 157 9.87 -12.16 -4.79
CA ARG A 157 10.56 -13.17 -3.96
C ARG A 157 9.78 -14.49 -3.85
N MET A 158 9.17 -14.93 -4.94
CA MET A 158 8.40 -16.18 -5.03
C MET A 158 8.84 -17.02 -6.22
N SER A 159 8.36 -18.28 -6.28
CA SER A 159 8.59 -19.14 -7.43
C SER A 159 7.78 -18.66 -8.65
N VAL A 160 8.20 -19.04 -9.86
CA VAL A 160 7.44 -18.80 -11.09
C VAL A 160 6.05 -19.44 -11.00
N SER A 161 5.94 -20.66 -10.46
CA SER A 161 4.66 -21.35 -10.24
C SER A 161 3.73 -20.54 -9.32
N SER A 162 4.23 -20.09 -8.18
CA SER A 162 3.43 -19.28 -7.24
C SER A 162 3.02 -17.93 -7.83
N CYS A 163 3.91 -17.29 -8.62
CA CYS A 163 3.59 -16.07 -9.31
C CYS A 163 2.48 -16.27 -10.37
N LEU A 164 2.53 -17.38 -11.08
CA LEU A 164 1.49 -17.73 -12.07
C LEU A 164 0.16 -18.09 -11.40
N GLU A 165 0.18 -18.81 -10.28
CA GLU A 165 -1.00 -19.10 -9.47
C GLU A 165 -1.67 -17.83 -8.99
N GLU A 166 -0.90 -16.85 -8.48
CA GLU A 166 -1.41 -15.54 -8.07
C GLU A 166 -2.07 -14.80 -9.24
N ILE A 167 -1.41 -14.75 -10.40
CA ILE A 167 -1.96 -14.08 -11.61
C ILE A 167 -3.28 -14.73 -12.02
N LEU A 168 -3.34 -16.07 -12.04
CA LEU A 168 -4.56 -16.80 -12.40
C LEU A 168 -5.71 -16.51 -11.41
N LEU A 169 -5.41 -16.48 -10.12
CA LEU A 169 -6.41 -16.17 -9.10
C LEU A 169 -6.92 -14.74 -9.24
N HIS A 170 -6.03 -13.76 -9.41
CA HIS A 170 -6.41 -12.36 -9.63
C HIS A 170 -7.31 -12.17 -10.86
N THR A 171 -6.99 -12.84 -11.98
CA THR A 171 -7.86 -12.78 -13.17
C THR A 171 -9.22 -13.45 -12.97
N SER A 172 -9.34 -14.32 -11.97
CA SER A 172 -10.55 -15.08 -11.66
C SER A 172 -11.47 -14.39 -10.65
N GLU A 173 -11.09 -13.24 -10.13
CA GLU A 173 -11.89 -12.50 -9.17
C GLU A 173 -12.78 -11.45 -9.82
N PRO A 174 -14.01 -11.24 -9.28
CA PRO A 174 -14.83 -10.13 -9.69
C PRO A 174 -14.17 -8.82 -9.25
N LEU A 175 -13.91 -7.93 -10.19
CA LEU A 175 -13.49 -6.57 -9.88
C LEU A 175 -14.73 -5.78 -9.42
N GLY A 176 -14.54 -4.85 -8.48
CA GLY A 176 -15.62 -3.99 -7.98
C GLY A 176 -16.28 -3.16 -9.08
N ASP A 177 -17.43 -2.58 -8.78
CA ASP A 177 -18.17 -1.72 -9.69
C ASP A 177 -17.31 -0.57 -10.19
N GLY A 178 -17.27 -0.35 -11.49
CA GLY A 178 -16.51 0.73 -12.14
C GLY A 178 -15.05 0.38 -12.48
N VAL A 179 -14.58 -0.83 -12.21
CA VAL A 179 -13.22 -1.28 -12.58
C VAL A 179 -13.28 -2.11 -13.87
N ALA A 180 -12.45 -1.76 -14.85
CA ALA A 180 -12.34 -2.53 -16.09
C ALA A 180 -11.76 -3.93 -15.83
N SER A 181 -12.56 -4.96 -16.10
CA SER A 181 -12.11 -6.35 -16.04
C SER A 181 -11.64 -6.82 -17.42
N PRO A 182 -10.60 -7.69 -17.52
CA PRO A 182 -10.26 -8.37 -18.76
C PRO A 182 -11.36 -9.33 -19.22
N HIS A 183 -12.35 -9.62 -18.38
CA HIS A 183 -13.43 -10.55 -18.63
C HIS A 183 -14.78 -9.83 -18.76
N THR A 184 -15.63 -10.30 -19.67
CA THR A 184 -17.02 -9.86 -19.76
C THR A 184 -17.81 -10.34 -18.54
N ALA A 185 -18.94 -9.69 -18.22
CA ALA A 185 -19.83 -10.11 -17.14
C ALA A 185 -20.31 -11.59 -17.29
N ARG A 186 -20.46 -12.08 -18.54
CA ARG A 186 -20.78 -13.48 -18.80
C ARG A 186 -19.63 -14.41 -18.43
N GLN A 187 -18.38 -14.03 -18.77
CA GLN A 187 -17.20 -14.82 -18.43
C GLN A 187 -16.97 -14.84 -16.91
N LEU A 188 -17.15 -13.72 -16.20
CA LEU A 188 -17.05 -13.67 -14.76
C LEU A 188 -18.04 -14.61 -14.07
N ARG A 189 -19.31 -14.66 -14.52
CA ARG A 189 -20.28 -15.64 -13.99
C ARG A 189 -19.81 -17.08 -14.21
N TYR A 190 -19.33 -17.39 -15.42
CA TYR A 190 -18.83 -18.71 -15.74
C TYR A 190 -17.59 -19.08 -14.91
N ILE A 191 -16.68 -18.13 -14.66
CA ILE A 191 -15.54 -18.33 -13.77
C ILE A 191 -15.99 -18.69 -12.36
N GLN A 192 -17.04 -18.02 -11.82
CA GLN A 192 -17.57 -18.37 -10.50
C GLN A 192 -18.16 -19.80 -10.46
N GLU A 193 -18.86 -20.22 -11.52
CA GLU A 193 -19.34 -21.60 -11.65
C GLU A 193 -18.18 -22.61 -11.66
N LEU A 194 -17.07 -22.27 -12.35
CA LEU A 194 -15.86 -23.11 -12.36
C LEU A 194 -15.15 -23.14 -11.00
N LYS A 195 -15.04 -22.03 -10.30
CA LYS A 195 -14.48 -21.98 -8.93
C LYS A 195 -15.27 -22.91 -8.01
N VAL A 196 -16.58 -22.86 -8.02
CA VAL A 196 -17.45 -23.76 -7.25
C VAL A 196 -17.23 -25.21 -7.66
N LYS A 197 -17.22 -25.50 -8.97
CA LYS A 197 -16.99 -26.86 -9.49
C LYS A 197 -15.68 -27.49 -9.01
N HIS A 198 -14.63 -26.68 -8.89
CA HIS A 198 -13.29 -27.14 -8.51
C HIS A 198 -12.96 -26.92 -7.03
N GLY A 199 -13.93 -26.48 -6.21
CA GLY A 199 -13.75 -26.26 -4.78
C GLY A 199 -12.77 -25.12 -4.45
N ILE A 200 -12.65 -24.10 -5.33
CA ILE A 200 -11.83 -22.93 -5.10
C ILE A 200 -12.69 -21.90 -4.33
N ASP A 201 -12.60 -21.95 -3.01
CA ASP A 201 -13.35 -21.11 -2.07
C ASP A 201 -12.52 -19.97 -1.46
N TYR A 202 -11.31 -19.80 -1.98
CA TYR A 202 -10.35 -18.79 -1.53
C TYR A 202 -10.11 -17.71 -2.60
N ASP A 203 -9.53 -16.57 -2.17
CA ASP A 203 -9.21 -15.40 -3.00
C ASP A 203 -7.80 -15.46 -3.61
N SER A 204 -7.43 -14.44 -4.38
CA SER A 204 -6.12 -14.32 -5.04
C SER A 204 -4.95 -14.27 -4.05
N HIS A 205 -5.17 -13.75 -2.84
CA HIS A 205 -4.13 -13.66 -1.83
C HIS A 205 -3.82 -15.01 -1.15
N ALA A 206 -4.66 -16.02 -1.35
CA ALA A 206 -4.42 -17.36 -0.83
C ALA A 206 -3.12 -18.00 -1.37
N SER A 207 -2.69 -17.63 -2.59
CA SER A 207 -1.45 -18.12 -3.20
C SER A 207 -0.19 -17.88 -2.34
N TYR A 208 -0.19 -16.82 -1.53
CA TYR A 208 0.90 -16.52 -0.60
C TYR A 208 0.96 -17.47 0.61
N ARG A 209 -0.10 -18.24 0.85
CA ARG A 209 -0.24 -19.19 1.97
C ARG A 209 -0.18 -20.65 1.52
N PHE A 210 -0.04 -20.90 0.23
CA PHE A 210 0.02 -22.25 -0.34
C PHE A 210 1.24 -23.00 0.16
N VAL A 211 1.00 -24.18 0.73
CA VAL A 211 2.03 -25.13 1.17
C VAL A 211 1.79 -26.45 0.47
N GLU A 212 2.74 -26.88 -0.35
CA GLU A 212 2.67 -28.14 -1.05
C GLU A 212 2.78 -29.33 -0.06
N ARG A 213 1.92 -30.32 -0.21
CA ARG A 213 1.87 -31.52 0.62
C ARG A 213 2.91 -32.54 0.21
#